data_47777387ff21c675ccd79cc80f6348a3
#
_entry.id   47777387ff21c675ccd79cc80f6348a3
#
_cell.length_a   1.000
_cell.length_b   1.000
_cell.length_c   1.000
_cell.angle_alpha   90.00
_cell.angle_beta   90.00
_cell.angle_gamma   90.00
#
_symmetry.space_group_name_H-M   'P 1'
#
loop_
_entity.id
_entity.type
_entity.pdbx_description
1 polymer ?
#
loop_
_entity_poly.entity_id
_entity_poly.type
_entity_poly.pdbx_seq_one_letter_code
_entity_poly.pdbx_strand_id
1 'polypeptide(L)'
;MDLSLSSNGTQLARHAADLYAAGVQRLNISLDSLDETCFARITGRDCLTDVLSGLRAAKQAGFSPIKLNMVVQAGVNVAEVERMVAFALEHGFILRLIEPMPVGDTGRATKGIDLSALGETLAQSHGLIPQILGQGAGPARYWRATQGDMSLGVITPMSQHFCASCNRVRLGVDGTLYLCLGQNDRVDLGRMMRRGASDEELIAAIHAGIAAKPERHEFNERPDQVVRFMSQTGG
;
A
#
# COMPACT_ATOMS: atom_id res chain seq x y z
N MET A 1 18.38 -2.74 -9.52
CA MET A 1 17.15 -3.22 -8.87
C MET A 1 16.41 -2.00 -8.34
N ASP A 2 15.11 -1.91 -8.56
CA ASP A 2 14.31 -0.76 -8.10
C ASP A 2 13.74 -1.08 -6.71
N LEU A 3 14.27 -0.42 -5.68
CA LEU A 3 13.94 -0.68 -4.28
C LEU A 3 13.01 0.41 -3.72
N SER A 4 11.87 -0.02 -3.16
CA SER A 4 10.95 0.85 -2.43
C SER A 4 10.66 0.27 -1.05
N LEU A 5 10.43 1.14 -0.08
CA LEU A 5 10.10 0.76 1.29
C LEU A 5 8.67 1.18 1.63
N SER A 6 7.90 0.27 2.25
CA SER A 6 6.63 0.61 2.91
C SER A 6 6.85 0.69 4.42
N SER A 7 6.32 1.74 5.06
CA SER A 7 6.53 2.01 6.48
C SER A 7 5.33 2.76 7.08
N ASN A 8 5.17 2.64 8.40
CA ASN A 8 4.29 3.52 9.17
C ASN A 8 4.90 4.91 9.45
N GLY A 9 6.15 5.15 9.04
CA GLY A 9 6.82 6.45 9.11
C GLY A 9 7.35 6.87 10.48
N THR A 10 7.00 6.19 11.57
CA THR A 10 7.31 6.63 12.95
C THR A 10 8.79 6.70 13.28
N GLN A 11 9.62 5.90 12.62
CA GLN A 11 11.09 5.89 12.82
C GLN A 11 11.84 6.55 11.66
N LEU A 12 11.13 7.06 10.69
CA LEU A 12 11.73 7.55 9.44
C LEU A 12 12.63 8.77 9.67
N ALA A 13 12.25 9.67 10.60
CA ALA A 13 13.09 10.82 10.97
C ALA A 13 14.51 10.42 11.39
N ARG A 14 14.66 9.25 12.03
CA ARG A 14 15.94 8.73 12.49
C ARG A 14 16.75 8.04 11.40
N HIS A 15 16.06 7.40 10.44
CA HIS A 15 16.69 6.47 9.50
C HIS A 15 16.67 6.93 8.05
N ALA A 16 16.02 8.06 7.72
CA ALA A 16 15.82 8.49 6.33
C ALA A 16 17.15 8.62 5.57
N ALA A 17 18.15 9.26 6.15
CA ALA A 17 19.43 9.47 5.48
C ALA A 17 20.17 8.15 5.21
N ASP A 18 20.19 7.23 6.19
CA ASP A 18 20.86 5.93 6.07
C ASP A 18 20.15 5.04 5.04
N LEU A 19 18.82 5.02 5.04
CA LEU A 19 18.03 4.29 4.07
C LEU A 19 18.24 4.80 2.65
N TYR A 20 18.29 6.13 2.46
CA TYR A 20 18.57 6.73 1.17
C TYR A 20 19.99 6.39 0.69
N ALA A 21 20.98 6.50 1.57
CA ALA A 21 22.37 6.13 1.28
C ALA A 21 22.51 4.63 0.94
N ALA A 22 21.70 3.76 1.55
CA ALA A 22 21.63 2.34 1.23
C ALA A 22 20.93 2.00 -0.10
N GLY A 23 20.44 3.02 -0.86
CA GLY A 23 19.84 2.86 -2.18
C GLY A 23 18.31 2.73 -2.20
N VAL A 24 17.62 2.93 -1.09
CA VAL A 24 16.16 3.06 -1.08
C VAL A 24 15.80 4.43 -1.62
N GLN A 25 15.10 4.48 -2.76
CA GLN A 25 14.78 5.76 -3.42
C GLN A 25 13.34 6.19 -3.23
N ARG A 26 12.42 5.25 -3.02
CA ARG A 26 10.98 5.49 -2.99
C ARG A 26 10.36 5.00 -1.70
N LEU A 27 9.39 5.76 -1.21
CA LEU A 27 8.67 5.44 0.03
C LEU A 27 7.17 5.31 -0.20
N ASN A 28 6.56 4.37 0.54
CA ASN A 28 5.13 4.29 0.73
C ASN A 28 4.88 4.42 2.23
N ILE A 29 4.21 5.48 2.65
CA ILE A 29 3.97 5.78 4.06
C ILE A 29 2.48 5.67 4.35
N SER A 30 2.12 4.89 5.37
CA SER A 30 0.75 4.80 5.85
C SER A 30 0.41 6.06 6.65
N LEU A 31 -0.62 6.79 6.22
CA LEU A 31 -1.10 8.00 6.89
C LEU A 31 -2.61 8.14 6.63
N ASP A 32 -3.40 7.69 7.60
CA ASP A 32 -4.85 7.59 7.46
C ASP A 32 -5.61 8.82 7.94
N SER A 33 -4.95 9.77 8.62
CA SER A 33 -5.53 11.02 9.12
C SER A 33 -4.43 12.04 9.44
N LEU A 34 -4.76 13.33 9.38
CA LEU A 34 -3.97 14.46 9.88
C LEU A 34 -4.55 15.02 11.20
N ASP A 35 -5.61 14.43 11.70
CA ASP A 35 -6.17 14.70 13.04
C ASP A 35 -5.59 13.72 14.04
N GLU A 36 -4.98 14.21 15.13
CA GLU A 36 -4.31 13.39 16.15
C GLU A 36 -5.25 12.38 16.78
N THR A 37 -6.47 12.78 17.09
CA THR A 37 -7.47 11.91 17.72
C THR A 37 -7.93 10.81 16.78
N CYS A 38 -8.21 11.15 15.53
CA CYS A 38 -8.59 10.19 14.50
C CYS A 38 -7.43 9.24 14.20
N PHE A 39 -6.21 9.76 14.05
CA PHE A 39 -5.01 8.96 13.83
C PHE A 39 -4.75 7.98 14.97
N ALA A 40 -4.79 8.44 16.22
CA ALA A 40 -4.62 7.60 17.40
C ALA A 40 -5.69 6.52 17.49
N ARG A 41 -6.96 6.83 17.15
CA ARG A 41 -8.06 5.86 17.10
C ARG A 41 -7.83 4.77 16.07
N ILE A 42 -7.32 5.11 14.89
CA ILE A 42 -7.06 4.15 13.80
C ILE A 42 -5.84 3.28 14.10
N THR A 43 -4.76 3.90 14.57
CA THR A 43 -3.47 3.22 14.73
C THR A 43 -3.27 2.59 16.10
N GLY A 44 -4.07 2.98 17.09
CA GLY A 44 -3.88 2.62 18.50
C GLY A 44 -2.69 3.33 19.16
N ARG A 45 -2.12 4.36 18.52
CA ARG A 45 -0.93 5.08 18.99
C ARG A 45 -1.00 6.57 18.71
N ASP A 46 -0.57 7.37 19.67
CA ASP A 46 -0.38 8.82 19.53
C ASP A 46 1.03 9.11 19.00
N CYS A 47 1.22 9.03 17.70
CA CYS A 47 2.52 9.20 17.04
C CYS A 47 2.43 9.92 15.68
N LEU A 48 1.37 10.72 15.46
CA LEU A 48 1.21 11.47 14.21
C LEU A 48 2.38 12.44 13.98
N THR A 49 2.82 13.13 15.02
CA THR A 49 3.95 14.08 14.98
C THR A 49 5.24 13.40 14.51
N ASP A 50 5.49 12.14 14.94
CA ASP A 50 6.66 11.36 14.50
C ASP A 50 6.58 11.05 13.00
N VAL A 51 5.38 10.66 12.51
CA VAL A 51 5.17 10.38 11.07
C VAL A 51 5.40 11.63 10.24
N LEU A 52 4.83 12.79 10.64
CA LEU A 52 5.01 14.06 9.92
C LEU A 52 6.48 14.52 9.94
N SER A 53 7.18 14.33 11.07
CA SER A 53 8.62 14.57 11.18
C SER A 53 9.41 13.65 10.23
N GLY A 54 9.02 12.37 10.19
CA GLY A 54 9.59 11.38 9.27
C GLY A 54 9.43 11.76 7.79
N LEU A 55 8.26 12.26 7.39
CA LEU A 55 8.01 12.74 6.03
C LEU A 55 8.91 13.93 5.66
N ARG A 56 9.11 14.88 6.59
CA ARG A 56 10.03 16.01 6.38
C ARG A 56 11.48 15.52 6.20
N ALA A 57 11.93 14.61 7.06
CA ALA A 57 13.27 14.04 6.96
C ALA A 57 13.47 13.25 5.65
N ALA A 58 12.46 12.52 5.19
CA ALA A 58 12.50 11.81 3.92
C ALA A 58 12.66 12.77 2.73
N LYS A 59 11.91 13.87 2.70
CA LYS A 59 12.09 14.91 1.66
C LYS A 59 13.49 15.51 1.69
N GLN A 60 14.00 15.82 2.87
CA GLN A 60 15.34 16.37 3.03
C GLN A 60 16.43 15.40 2.58
N ALA A 61 16.25 14.09 2.80
CA ALA A 61 17.16 13.04 2.34
C ALA A 61 17.11 12.80 0.82
N GLY A 62 16.10 13.30 0.10
CA GLY A 62 16.00 13.21 -1.35
C GLY A 62 15.07 12.09 -1.86
N PHE A 63 14.27 11.45 -1.01
CA PHE A 63 13.31 10.43 -1.46
C PHE A 63 12.30 11.00 -2.46
N SER A 64 12.16 10.34 -3.61
CA SER A 64 11.14 10.65 -4.63
C SER A 64 10.84 9.43 -5.49
N PRO A 65 9.56 9.08 -5.73
CA PRO A 65 8.38 9.67 -5.10
C PRO A 65 8.15 9.18 -3.67
N ILE A 66 7.51 10.01 -2.85
CA ILE A 66 6.92 9.62 -1.56
C ILE A 66 5.41 9.47 -1.78
N LYS A 67 4.89 8.25 -1.51
CA LYS A 67 3.48 7.93 -1.63
C LYS A 67 2.85 7.81 -0.25
N LEU A 68 1.78 8.55 -0.01
CA LEU A 68 0.95 8.44 1.19
C LEU A 68 -0.19 7.46 0.92
N ASN A 69 -0.32 6.44 1.74
CA ASN A 69 -1.41 5.48 1.67
C ASN A 69 -2.44 5.81 2.75
N MET A 70 -3.67 6.07 2.34
CA MET A 70 -4.80 6.30 3.21
C MET A 70 -5.87 5.24 2.94
N VAL A 71 -6.14 4.37 3.92
CA VAL A 71 -7.31 3.48 3.88
C VAL A 71 -8.53 4.27 4.30
N VAL A 72 -9.46 4.48 3.36
CA VAL A 72 -10.65 5.30 3.60
C VAL A 72 -11.75 4.47 4.24
N GLN A 73 -12.15 4.85 5.46
CA GLN A 73 -13.08 4.11 6.31
C GLN A 73 -14.34 4.92 6.56
N ALA A 74 -15.50 4.35 6.22
CA ALA A 74 -16.81 4.99 6.42
C ALA A 74 -17.03 5.37 7.90
N GLY A 75 -17.42 6.62 8.14
CA GLY A 75 -17.70 7.14 9.50
C GLY A 75 -16.46 7.30 10.39
N VAL A 76 -15.25 7.14 9.83
CA VAL A 76 -13.99 7.27 10.59
C VAL A 76 -13.15 8.41 10.07
N ASN A 77 -12.69 8.35 8.83
CA ASN A 77 -11.75 9.32 8.26
C ASN A 77 -12.14 9.86 6.88
N VAL A 78 -13.35 9.59 6.39
CA VAL A 78 -13.81 10.14 5.11
C VAL A 78 -13.74 11.67 5.09
N ALA A 79 -14.08 12.33 6.21
CA ALA A 79 -14.00 13.78 6.33
C ALA A 79 -12.57 14.35 6.24
N GLU A 80 -11.55 13.51 6.44
CA GLU A 80 -10.14 13.91 6.35
C GLU A 80 -9.61 13.91 4.90
N VAL A 81 -10.34 13.31 3.95
CA VAL A 81 -9.82 13.10 2.58
C VAL A 81 -9.44 14.42 1.91
N GLU A 82 -10.29 15.45 1.97
CA GLU A 82 -9.99 16.77 1.38
C GLU A 82 -8.74 17.41 2.02
N ARG A 83 -8.60 17.29 3.33
CA ARG A 83 -7.43 17.79 4.06
C ARG A 83 -6.16 17.02 3.67
N MET A 84 -6.27 15.71 3.45
CA MET A 84 -5.17 14.88 2.95
C MET A 84 -4.76 15.25 1.52
N VAL A 85 -5.73 15.55 0.65
CA VAL A 85 -5.45 16.04 -0.71
C VAL A 85 -4.71 17.38 -0.65
N ALA A 86 -5.19 18.33 0.15
CA ALA A 86 -4.53 19.62 0.32
C ALA A 86 -3.09 19.47 0.84
N PHE A 87 -2.90 18.62 1.85
CA PHE A 87 -1.58 18.30 2.39
C PHE A 87 -0.65 17.68 1.34
N ALA A 88 -1.14 16.74 0.54
CA ALA A 88 -0.34 16.11 -0.51
C ALA A 88 0.04 17.12 -1.61
N LEU A 89 -0.89 18.02 -1.99
CA LEU A 89 -0.63 19.11 -2.94
C LEU A 89 0.48 20.03 -2.44
N GLU A 90 0.35 20.52 -1.19
CA GLU A 90 1.32 21.44 -0.58
C GLU A 90 2.73 20.86 -0.52
N HIS A 91 2.84 19.55 -0.26
CA HIS A 91 4.12 18.89 -0.03
C HIS A 91 4.67 18.14 -1.23
N GLY A 92 3.94 18.05 -2.36
CA GLY A 92 4.35 17.31 -3.55
C GLY A 92 4.37 15.79 -3.36
N PHE A 93 3.46 15.26 -2.51
CA PHE A 93 3.31 13.83 -2.30
C PHE A 93 2.33 13.21 -3.30
N ILE A 94 2.45 11.91 -3.53
CA ILE A 94 1.43 11.12 -4.21
C ILE A 94 0.47 10.58 -3.15
N LEU A 95 -0.79 11.04 -3.14
CA LEU A 95 -1.81 10.48 -2.26
C LEU A 95 -2.47 9.28 -2.91
N ARG A 96 -2.57 8.16 -2.19
CA ARG A 96 -3.32 6.97 -2.62
C ARG A 96 -4.44 6.66 -1.65
N LEU A 97 -5.66 6.79 -2.11
CA LEU A 97 -6.86 6.36 -1.39
C LEU A 97 -7.07 4.86 -1.65
N ILE A 98 -7.23 4.10 -0.60
CA ILE A 98 -7.26 2.63 -0.65
C ILE A 98 -8.58 2.14 -0.05
N GLU A 99 -9.27 1.29 -0.79
CA GLU A 99 -10.46 0.59 -0.31
C GLU A 99 -10.08 -0.45 0.75
N PRO A 100 -10.79 -0.52 1.89
CA PRO A 100 -10.55 -1.55 2.89
C PRO A 100 -10.72 -2.95 2.30
N MET A 101 -9.83 -3.85 2.66
CA MET A 101 -9.89 -5.27 2.28
C MET A 101 -10.16 -6.12 3.54
N PRO A 102 -10.91 -7.22 3.45
CA PRO A 102 -11.23 -8.08 4.59
C PRO A 102 -10.04 -8.98 4.98
N VAL A 103 -8.88 -8.36 5.26
CA VAL A 103 -7.65 -9.04 5.68
C VAL A 103 -7.48 -8.92 7.19
N GLY A 104 -7.52 -10.05 7.89
CA GLY A 104 -7.51 -10.09 9.35
C GLY A 104 -8.79 -9.51 9.96
N ASP A 105 -8.90 -9.52 11.29
CA ASP A 105 -10.12 -9.05 11.99
C ASP A 105 -10.41 -7.57 11.77
N THR A 106 -9.37 -6.73 11.78
CA THR A 106 -9.50 -5.29 11.58
C THR A 106 -10.05 -4.97 10.19
N GLY A 107 -9.52 -5.63 9.14
CA GLY A 107 -10.00 -5.42 7.78
C GLY A 107 -11.46 -5.85 7.61
N ARG A 108 -11.86 -6.97 8.21
CA ARG A 108 -13.27 -7.43 8.18
C ARG A 108 -14.24 -6.51 8.91
N ALA A 109 -13.80 -5.87 9.98
CA ALA A 109 -14.61 -4.92 10.74
C ALA A 109 -14.73 -3.54 10.06
N THR A 110 -13.88 -3.24 9.08
CA THR A 110 -13.80 -1.93 8.45
C THR A 110 -14.79 -1.83 7.28
N LYS A 111 -15.60 -0.77 7.27
CA LYS A 111 -16.51 -0.46 6.15
C LYS A 111 -15.86 0.56 5.21
N GLY A 112 -15.90 0.28 3.91
CA GLY A 112 -15.48 1.19 2.86
C GLY A 112 -16.61 2.10 2.36
N ILE A 113 -16.24 2.94 1.40
CA ILE A 113 -17.14 3.78 0.60
C ILE A 113 -16.84 3.55 -0.88
N ASP A 114 -17.65 4.09 -1.78
CA ASP A 114 -17.32 4.11 -3.21
C ASP A 114 -16.17 5.08 -3.48
N LEU A 115 -14.95 4.52 -3.50
CA LEU A 115 -13.76 5.31 -3.78
C LEU A 115 -13.63 5.71 -5.26
N SER A 116 -14.31 5.05 -6.18
CA SER A 116 -14.27 5.42 -7.58
C SER A 116 -14.97 6.75 -7.79
N ALA A 117 -16.22 6.86 -7.30
CA ALA A 117 -16.97 8.10 -7.34
C ALA A 117 -16.29 9.24 -6.57
N LEU A 118 -15.74 8.94 -5.38
CA LEU A 118 -14.99 9.92 -4.61
C LEU A 118 -13.76 10.42 -5.37
N GLY A 119 -12.98 9.53 -5.97
CA GLY A 119 -11.77 9.88 -6.73
C GLY A 119 -12.07 10.77 -7.93
N GLU A 120 -13.15 10.50 -8.65
CA GLU A 120 -13.61 11.34 -9.77
C GLU A 120 -14.05 12.73 -9.29
N THR A 121 -14.81 12.79 -8.18
CA THR A 121 -15.23 14.08 -7.57
C THR A 121 -14.03 14.91 -7.15
N LEU A 122 -13.05 14.31 -6.45
CA LEU A 122 -11.82 14.97 -6.04
C LEU A 122 -10.99 15.44 -7.26
N ALA A 123 -10.90 14.62 -8.30
CA ALA A 123 -10.19 14.99 -9.51
C ALA A 123 -10.82 16.23 -10.18
N GLN A 124 -12.14 16.28 -10.24
CA GLN A 124 -12.88 17.43 -10.78
C GLN A 124 -12.71 18.69 -9.92
N SER A 125 -12.91 18.57 -8.59
CA SER A 125 -12.85 19.71 -7.67
C SER A 125 -11.45 20.36 -7.61
N HIS A 126 -10.39 19.54 -7.76
CA HIS A 126 -8.99 20.00 -7.74
C HIS A 126 -8.38 20.20 -9.14
N GLY A 127 -9.16 20.08 -10.22
CA GLY A 127 -8.68 20.26 -11.59
C GLY A 127 -7.59 19.25 -11.98
N LEU A 128 -7.66 18.04 -11.44
CA LEU A 128 -6.70 16.97 -11.76
C LEU A 128 -7.10 16.29 -13.08
N ILE A 129 -6.11 15.94 -13.88
CA ILE A 129 -6.32 15.25 -15.16
C ILE A 129 -5.93 13.78 -15.08
N PRO A 130 -6.65 12.86 -15.74
CA PRO A 130 -6.31 11.44 -15.78
C PRO A 130 -4.86 11.23 -16.21
N GLN A 131 -4.14 10.35 -15.52
CA GLN A 131 -2.77 9.98 -15.81
C GLN A 131 -2.68 8.48 -16.14
N ILE A 132 -2.23 8.18 -17.35
CA ILE A 132 -1.85 6.81 -17.71
C ILE A 132 -0.38 6.67 -17.30
N LEU A 133 -0.10 5.92 -16.24
CA LEU A 133 1.26 5.56 -15.88
C LEU A 133 1.76 4.52 -16.88
N GLY A 134 2.65 4.92 -17.76
CA GLY A 134 3.41 4.00 -18.61
C GLY A 134 4.35 3.18 -17.74
N GLN A 135 4.26 1.85 -17.81
CA GLN A 135 5.07 0.86 -17.12
C GLN A 135 4.83 0.74 -15.59
N GLY A 136 4.11 -0.29 -15.24
CA GLY A 136 3.94 -0.81 -13.89
C GLY A 136 2.53 -1.35 -13.70
N ALA A 137 2.39 -2.65 -13.44
CA ALA A 137 1.13 -3.30 -13.10
C ALA A 137 0.66 -2.90 -11.68
N GLY A 138 0.70 -1.61 -11.37
CA GLY A 138 0.20 -1.06 -10.11
C GLY A 138 -1.33 -1.04 -10.08
N PRO A 139 -1.95 -1.25 -8.89
CA PRO A 139 -3.41 -1.37 -8.77
C PRO A 139 -4.14 -0.03 -8.80
N ALA A 140 -3.43 1.09 -8.82
CA ALA A 140 -4.03 2.41 -8.67
C ALA A 140 -4.34 3.04 -10.03
N ARG A 141 -5.52 3.64 -10.13
CA ARG A 141 -5.86 4.63 -11.16
C ARG A 141 -5.37 5.99 -10.66
N TYR A 142 -4.75 6.77 -11.54
CA TYR A 142 -4.14 8.03 -11.15
C TYR A 142 -4.71 9.22 -11.90
N TRP A 143 -4.76 10.35 -11.20
CA TRP A 143 -4.92 11.70 -11.73
C TRP A 143 -3.74 12.52 -11.26
N ARG A 144 -3.26 13.42 -12.09
CA ARG A 144 -2.15 14.33 -11.76
C ARG A 144 -2.61 15.77 -11.73
N ALA A 145 -1.98 16.59 -10.91
CA ALA A 145 -2.14 18.03 -10.97
C ALA A 145 -1.58 18.57 -12.29
N THR A 146 -2.17 19.64 -12.79
CA THR A 146 -1.70 20.35 -13.99
C THR A 146 -0.42 21.14 -13.71
N GLN A 147 -0.19 21.47 -12.44
CA GLN A 147 1.04 22.13 -11.96
C GLN A 147 1.55 21.37 -10.74
N GLY A 148 2.90 21.22 -10.65
CA GLY A 148 3.54 20.47 -9.57
C GLY A 148 3.52 18.94 -9.77
N ASP A 149 4.05 18.21 -8.78
CA ASP A 149 4.31 16.76 -8.87
C ASP A 149 3.24 15.91 -8.18
N MET A 150 2.20 16.52 -7.62
CA MET A 150 1.15 15.80 -6.90
C MET A 150 0.36 14.91 -7.86
N SER A 151 0.12 13.69 -7.43
CA SER A 151 -0.84 12.78 -8.06
C SER A 151 -1.78 12.18 -7.01
N LEU A 152 -3.04 12.03 -7.40
CA LEU A 152 -4.05 11.30 -6.65
C LEU A 152 -4.20 9.90 -7.25
N GLY A 153 -4.04 8.87 -6.45
CA GLY A 153 -4.28 7.48 -6.85
C GLY A 153 -5.47 6.90 -6.10
N VAL A 154 -6.25 6.05 -6.75
CA VAL A 154 -7.34 5.29 -6.13
C VAL A 154 -7.11 3.81 -6.37
N ILE A 155 -7.16 3.01 -5.29
CA ILE A 155 -6.96 1.56 -5.30
C ILE A 155 -8.25 0.91 -4.81
N THR A 156 -8.95 0.23 -5.69
CA THR A 156 -10.30 -0.35 -5.46
C THR A 156 -10.28 -1.87 -5.65
N PRO A 157 -9.64 -2.63 -4.75
CA PRO A 157 -9.51 -4.08 -4.89
C PRO A 157 -10.83 -4.82 -4.77
N MET A 158 -11.82 -4.25 -4.07
CA MET A 158 -13.11 -4.89 -3.81
C MET A 158 -14.15 -4.55 -4.87
N SER A 159 -14.23 -3.28 -5.28
CA SER A 159 -15.25 -2.78 -6.21
C SER A 159 -14.80 -2.87 -7.68
N GLN A 160 -13.53 -2.74 -7.98
CA GLN A 160 -12.97 -2.85 -9.34
C GLN A 160 -11.70 -3.70 -9.34
N HIS A 161 -11.88 -4.97 -9.66
CA HIS A 161 -10.77 -5.92 -9.67
C HIS A 161 -9.70 -5.58 -10.72
N PHE A 162 -8.45 -5.57 -10.29
CA PHE A 162 -7.28 -5.46 -11.15
C PHE A 162 -6.50 -6.80 -11.23
N CYS A 163 -7.14 -7.91 -10.88
CA CYS A 163 -6.52 -9.23 -10.76
C CYS A 163 -5.89 -9.71 -12.07
N ALA A 164 -6.53 -9.45 -13.22
CA ALA A 164 -6.02 -9.86 -14.53
C ALA A 164 -4.63 -9.30 -14.86
N SER A 165 -4.27 -8.12 -14.34
CA SER A 165 -2.95 -7.49 -14.51
C SER A 165 -2.03 -7.64 -13.29
N CYS A 166 -2.44 -8.40 -12.26
CA CYS A 166 -1.71 -8.50 -11.01
C CYS A 166 -0.53 -9.47 -11.12
N ASN A 167 0.69 -8.96 -11.13
CA ASN A 167 1.94 -9.72 -11.12
C ASN A 167 2.60 -9.83 -9.73
N ARG A 168 1.86 -9.56 -8.63
CA ARG A 168 2.43 -9.49 -7.28
C ARG A 168 2.37 -10.82 -6.57
N VAL A 169 3.46 -11.15 -5.89
CA VAL A 169 3.56 -12.17 -4.85
C VAL A 169 4.12 -11.51 -3.58
N ARG A 170 4.04 -12.17 -2.45
CA ARG A 170 4.54 -11.66 -1.17
C ARG A 170 5.36 -12.72 -0.45
N LEU A 171 6.57 -12.36 -0.06
CA LEU A 171 7.42 -13.22 0.77
C LEU A 171 7.29 -12.77 2.23
N GLY A 172 6.81 -13.66 3.07
CA GLY A 172 6.76 -13.46 4.52
C GLY A 172 8.14 -13.61 5.16
N VAL A 173 8.29 -13.09 6.38
CA VAL A 173 9.55 -13.18 7.15
C VAL A 173 9.94 -14.62 7.51
N ASP A 174 8.99 -15.54 7.51
CA ASP A 174 9.15 -16.99 7.73
C ASP A 174 9.62 -17.75 6.47
N GLY A 175 9.75 -17.04 5.35
CA GLY A 175 10.08 -17.63 4.05
C GLY A 175 8.89 -18.23 3.31
N THR A 176 7.66 -17.90 3.70
CA THR A 176 6.45 -18.31 2.97
C THR A 176 6.18 -17.36 1.82
N LEU A 177 6.14 -17.87 0.59
CA LEU A 177 5.76 -17.13 -0.61
C LEU A 177 4.25 -17.25 -0.84
N TYR A 178 3.52 -16.17 -0.55
CA TYR A 178 2.07 -16.06 -0.82
C TYR A 178 1.84 -15.60 -2.26
N LEU A 179 1.02 -16.34 -3.00
CA LEU A 179 0.76 -16.09 -4.42
C LEU A 179 -0.30 -15.00 -4.65
N CYS A 180 -1.24 -14.87 -3.72
CA CYS A 180 -2.27 -13.85 -3.73
C CYS A 180 -2.53 -13.31 -2.32
N LEU A 181 -2.87 -12.03 -2.19
CA LEU A 181 -3.25 -11.45 -0.91
C LEU A 181 -4.58 -12.00 -0.39
N GLY A 182 -5.54 -12.21 -1.28
CA GLY A 182 -6.90 -12.64 -0.95
C GLY A 182 -7.12 -14.15 -0.99
N GLN A 183 -6.04 -14.94 -1.02
CA GLN A 183 -6.11 -16.41 -0.98
C GLN A 183 -4.99 -16.98 -0.11
N ASN A 184 -5.07 -18.27 0.20
CA ASN A 184 -4.09 -18.96 1.07
C ASN A 184 -3.04 -19.76 0.30
N ASP A 185 -3.07 -19.74 -1.04
CA ASP A 185 -2.10 -20.41 -1.88
C ASP A 185 -0.70 -19.86 -1.64
N ARG A 186 0.22 -20.78 -1.35
CA ARG A 186 1.57 -20.42 -0.90
C ARG A 186 2.59 -21.52 -1.19
N VAL A 187 3.86 -21.12 -1.22
CA VAL A 187 5.01 -22.02 -1.27
C VAL A 187 5.85 -21.79 -0.02
N ASP A 188 6.14 -22.84 0.75
CA ASP A 188 6.97 -22.77 1.96
C ASP A 188 8.47 -22.89 1.59
N LEU A 189 9.04 -21.79 1.08
CA LEU A 189 10.46 -21.74 0.73
C LEU A 189 11.34 -21.84 1.99
N GLY A 190 10.89 -21.27 3.11
CA GLY A 190 11.62 -21.33 4.37
C GLY A 190 11.82 -22.76 4.86
N ARG A 191 10.83 -23.63 4.71
CA ARG A 191 10.96 -25.06 5.01
C ARG A 191 11.92 -25.77 4.07
N MET A 192 11.87 -25.46 2.77
CA MET A 192 12.77 -26.02 1.77
C MET A 192 14.23 -25.65 2.09
N MET A 193 14.52 -24.39 2.38
CA MET A 193 15.84 -23.92 2.79
C MET A 193 16.36 -24.62 4.05
N ARG A 194 15.51 -24.75 5.09
CA ARG A 194 15.90 -25.45 6.33
C ARG A 194 16.17 -26.93 6.14
N ARG A 195 15.71 -27.53 5.04
CA ARG A 195 15.98 -28.93 4.67
C ARG A 195 17.16 -29.08 3.72
N GLY A 196 17.85 -27.98 3.39
CA GLY A 196 19.02 -27.97 2.54
C GLY A 196 18.72 -28.02 1.04
N ALA A 197 17.55 -27.52 0.62
CA ALA A 197 17.23 -27.39 -0.80
C ALA A 197 18.26 -26.53 -1.51
N SER A 198 18.63 -26.90 -2.75
CA SER A 198 19.53 -26.12 -3.61
C SER A 198 18.84 -24.87 -4.15
N ASP A 199 19.63 -23.95 -4.71
CA ASP A 199 19.09 -22.74 -5.34
C ASP A 199 18.21 -23.10 -6.56
N GLU A 200 18.57 -24.15 -7.31
CA GLU A 200 17.79 -24.64 -8.45
C GLU A 200 16.43 -25.17 -8.01
N GLU A 201 16.36 -25.90 -6.88
CA GLU A 201 15.12 -26.40 -6.32
C GLU A 201 14.23 -25.26 -5.81
N LEU A 202 14.81 -24.22 -5.21
CA LEU A 202 14.08 -23.02 -4.78
C LEU A 202 13.53 -22.23 -5.97
N ILE A 203 14.33 -22.03 -7.00
CA ILE A 203 13.93 -21.37 -8.25
C ILE A 203 12.78 -22.13 -8.92
N ALA A 204 12.90 -23.46 -9.02
CA ALA A 204 11.84 -24.29 -9.58
C ALA A 204 10.54 -24.20 -8.80
N ALA A 205 10.62 -24.18 -7.46
CA ALA A 205 9.45 -24.04 -6.59
C ALA A 205 8.78 -22.65 -6.73
N ILE A 206 9.58 -21.57 -6.87
CA ILE A 206 9.07 -20.21 -7.13
C ILE A 206 8.34 -20.17 -8.48
N HIS A 207 8.94 -20.71 -9.54
CA HIS A 207 8.32 -20.75 -10.88
C HIS A 207 7.02 -21.55 -10.86
N ALA A 208 7.01 -22.72 -10.25
CA ALA A 208 5.81 -23.54 -10.11
C ALA A 208 4.72 -22.81 -9.32
N GLY A 209 5.09 -22.14 -8.22
CA GLY A 209 4.17 -21.32 -7.45
C GLY A 209 3.58 -20.19 -8.29
N ILE A 210 4.40 -19.43 -9.02
CA ILE A 210 3.92 -18.33 -9.87
C ILE A 210 2.98 -18.85 -10.97
N ALA A 211 3.29 -20.01 -11.58
CA ALA A 211 2.42 -20.64 -12.58
C ALA A 211 1.07 -21.10 -12.00
N ALA A 212 1.05 -21.46 -10.72
CA ALA A 212 -0.17 -21.85 -9.98
C ALA A 212 -0.90 -20.66 -9.33
N LYS A 213 -0.44 -19.40 -9.55
CA LYS A 213 -1.06 -18.22 -8.99
C LYS A 213 -2.52 -18.12 -9.41
N PRO A 214 -3.48 -17.94 -8.46
CA PRO A 214 -4.90 -17.82 -8.79
C PRO A 214 -5.16 -16.57 -9.65
N GLU A 215 -6.09 -16.68 -10.59
CA GLU A 215 -6.47 -15.59 -11.51
C GLU A 215 -7.03 -14.38 -10.78
N ARG A 216 -7.75 -14.60 -9.66
CA ARG A 216 -8.38 -13.54 -8.87
C ARG A 216 -8.40 -13.87 -7.38
N HIS A 217 -8.58 -12.85 -6.55
CA HIS A 217 -8.90 -13.02 -5.15
C HIS A 217 -10.39 -13.40 -4.95
N GLU A 218 -10.70 -13.97 -3.79
CA GLU A 218 -12.05 -14.40 -3.40
C GLU A 218 -12.59 -13.62 -2.20
N PHE A 219 -12.19 -12.35 -2.04
CA PHE A 219 -12.61 -11.54 -0.88
C PHE A 219 -14.13 -11.35 -0.79
N ASN A 220 -14.83 -11.26 -1.94
CA ASN A 220 -16.28 -11.07 -1.99
C ASN A 220 -17.03 -12.38 -1.69
N GLU A 221 -16.49 -13.51 -2.13
CA GLU A 221 -17.09 -14.83 -1.97
C GLU A 221 -16.74 -15.47 -0.62
N ARG A 222 -15.50 -15.21 -0.14
CA ARG A 222 -14.94 -15.83 1.07
C ARG A 222 -14.15 -14.82 1.90
N PRO A 223 -14.80 -13.82 2.50
CA PRO A 223 -14.12 -12.76 3.25
C PRO A 223 -13.36 -13.27 4.47
N ASP A 224 -13.76 -14.41 5.03
CA ASP A 224 -13.14 -15.01 6.22
C ASP A 224 -11.96 -15.94 5.90
N GLN A 225 -11.66 -16.16 4.61
CA GLN A 225 -10.62 -17.09 4.19
C GLN A 225 -9.22 -16.64 4.63
N VAL A 226 -8.95 -15.34 4.67
CA VAL A 226 -7.64 -14.78 4.97
C VAL A 226 -7.57 -14.36 6.43
N VAL A 227 -7.01 -15.22 7.28
CA VAL A 227 -6.86 -14.98 8.73
C VAL A 227 -5.57 -14.22 9.07
N ARG A 228 -4.57 -14.21 8.20
CA ARG A 228 -3.29 -13.53 8.45
C ARG A 228 -3.46 -12.01 8.49
N PHE A 229 -2.62 -11.36 9.27
CA PHE A 229 -2.59 -9.90 9.31
C PHE A 229 -1.80 -9.34 8.12
N MET A 230 -2.17 -8.12 7.68
CA MET A 230 -1.47 -7.40 6.60
C MET A 230 0.03 -7.24 6.91
N SER A 231 0.39 -6.96 8.16
CA SER A 231 1.77 -6.81 8.63
C SER A 231 2.65 -8.05 8.44
N GLN A 232 2.07 -9.24 8.33
CA GLN A 232 2.82 -10.49 8.09
C GLN A 232 3.27 -10.64 6.63
N THR A 233 2.63 -9.93 5.72
CA THR A 233 2.89 -10.05 4.27
C THR A 233 3.34 -8.74 3.63
N GLY A 234 3.67 -7.73 4.41
CA GLY A 234 4.03 -6.40 3.96
C GLY A 234 2.81 -5.60 3.49
N GLY A 235 2.41 -4.61 4.28
CA GLY A 235 1.26 -3.72 4.03
C GLY A 235 1.66 -2.43 3.37
#